data_3cc841ccf30430d5dc8a8b2fbcfed94a
#
_entry.id   3cc841ccf30430d5dc8a8b2fbcfed94a
#
_cell.length_a   1.000
_cell.length_b   1.000
_cell.length_c   1.000
_cell.angle_alpha   90.00
_cell.angle_beta   90.00
_cell.angle_gamma   90.00
#
_symmetry.space_group_name_H-M   'P 1'
#
loop_
_entity.id
_entity.type
_entity.pdbx_description
1 polymer ?
#
loop_
_entity_poly.entity_id
_entity_poly.type
_entity_poly.pdbx_seq_one_letter_code
_entity_poly.pdbx_strand_id
1 'polypeptide(L)'
;MKIHEYQAKEIFSKYGIPVERHTLCRTAAGVLAAYRRMGTDRVVIKAQVLTGGRGKAGGVKLVNNTEDAYQEAKNILGMSIKGLPVNQVLVSEAVDIAAEYYVSYTIDRNTRSVVLMMSASGGMDIEEVARQTPEKIIRYSINPFIGLPDYLARRFAFSLFPQMEQAGKMAAILQELYKIFMENDASLVEVNPLALTKKGTLMAIDAKIVLDRKSTRLNSSHRSLSRMPSSA
;
A
#
# COMPACT_ATOMS: atom_id res chain seq x y z
N MET A 1 -2.88 -13.37 6.64
CA MET A 1 -3.92 -13.26 5.59
C MET A 1 -3.62 -12.06 4.70
N LYS A 2 -3.55 -12.22 3.37
CA LYS A 2 -3.41 -11.07 2.46
C LYS A 2 -4.75 -10.37 2.30
N ILE A 3 -4.75 -9.04 2.21
CA ILE A 3 -5.94 -8.25 1.84
C ILE A 3 -5.72 -7.59 0.47
N HIS A 4 -6.83 -7.15 -0.17
CA HIS A 4 -6.74 -6.45 -1.45
C HIS A 4 -6.15 -5.04 -1.29
N GLU A 5 -5.60 -4.49 -2.38
CA GLU A 5 -5.04 -3.14 -2.40
C GLU A 5 -6.04 -2.07 -1.92
N TYR A 6 -7.30 -2.13 -2.37
CA TYR A 6 -8.32 -1.16 -1.95
C TYR A 6 -8.56 -1.19 -0.44
N GLN A 7 -8.56 -2.38 0.18
CA GLN A 7 -8.70 -2.53 1.64
C GLN A 7 -7.48 -1.97 2.39
N ALA A 8 -6.28 -2.21 1.85
CA ALA A 8 -5.06 -1.63 2.42
C ALA A 8 -5.07 -0.10 2.33
N LYS A 9 -5.53 0.48 1.22
CA LYS A 9 -5.69 1.93 1.06
C LYS A 9 -6.75 2.53 1.99
N GLU A 10 -7.85 1.82 2.24
CA GLU A 10 -8.84 2.23 3.23
C GLU A 10 -8.23 2.30 4.65
N ILE A 11 -7.37 1.33 5.00
CA ILE A 11 -6.63 1.36 6.27
C ILE A 11 -5.68 2.57 6.26
N PHE A 12 -4.87 2.77 5.23
CA PHE A 12 -3.95 3.90 5.12
C PHE A 12 -4.67 5.24 5.30
N SER A 13 -5.82 5.42 4.64
CA SER A 13 -6.63 6.63 4.77
C SER A 13 -7.11 6.87 6.21
N LYS A 14 -7.50 5.81 6.94
CA LYS A 14 -7.93 5.92 8.34
C LYS A 14 -6.81 6.38 9.28
N TYR A 15 -5.57 6.10 8.93
CA TYR A 15 -4.38 6.54 9.66
C TYR A 15 -3.78 7.84 9.10
N GLY A 16 -4.49 8.53 8.19
CA GLY A 16 -4.06 9.81 7.65
C GLY A 16 -2.95 9.75 6.60
N ILE A 17 -2.61 8.55 6.11
CA ILE A 17 -1.65 8.41 5.01
C ILE A 17 -2.36 8.78 3.69
N PRO A 18 -1.84 9.75 2.92
CA PRO A 18 -2.45 10.16 1.68
C PRO A 18 -2.47 9.02 0.65
N VAL A 19 -3.63 8.80 0.05
CA VAL A 19 -3.84 7.89 -1.09
C VAL A 19 -4.59 8.64 -2.18
N GLU A 20 -4.45 8.21 -3.43
CA GLU A 20 -5.20 8.79 -4.54
C GLU A 20 -6.70 8.47 -4.42
N ARG A 21 -7.56 9.30 -5.00
CA ARG A 21 -9.00 9.00 -5.11
C ARG A 21 -9.20 7.72 -5.91
N HIS A 22 -10.00 6.81 -5.39
CA HIS A 22 -10.23 5.54 -6.04
C HIS A 22 -11.66 5.01 -5.82
N THR A 23 -12.08 4.09 -6.68
CA THR A 23 -13.40 3.43 -6.61
C THR A 23 -13.25 1.97 -7.02
N LEU A 24 -13.78 1.06 -6.20
CA LEU A 24 -13.83 -0.36 -6.52
C LEU A 24 -15.00 -0.63 -7.49
N CYS A 25 -14.72 -1.34 -8.58
CA CYS A 25 -15.70 -1.69 -9.62
C CYS A 25 -15.66 -3.19 -9.92
N ARG A 26 -16.84 -3.77 -10.21
CA ARG A 26 -16.98 -5.18 -10.58
C ARG A 26 -17.49 -5.38 -12.00
N THR A 27 -17.83 -4.31 -12.71
CA THR A 27 -18.33 -4.33 -14.08
C THR A 27 -17.70 -3.21 -14.89
N ALA A 28 -17.59 -3.38 -16.20
CA ALA A 28 -17.10 -2.34 -17.11
C ALA A 28 -17.98 -1.08 -17.08
N ALA A 29 -19.30 -1.23 -16.93
CA ALA A 29 -20.22 -0.09 -16.77
C ALA A 29 -19.93 0.68 -15.45
N GLY A 30 -19.61 -0.03 -14.37
CA GLY A 30 -19.17 0.57 -13.12
C GLY A 30 -17.88 1.37 -13.25
N VAL A 31 -16.91 0.86 -14.02
CA VAL A 31 -15.64 1.56 -14.32
C VAL A 31 -15.92 2.84 -15.09
N LEU A 32 -16.79 2.80 -16.10
CA LEU A 32 -17.19 3.98 -16.88
C LEU A 32 -17.85 5.06 -15.99
N ALA A 33 -18.74 4.63 -15.08
CA ALA A 33 -19.38 5.54 -14.13
C ALA A 33 -18.37 6.15 -13.14
N ALA A 34 -17.40 5.36 -12.67
CA ALA A 34 -16.33 5.81 -11.80
C ALA A 34 -15.42 6.81 -12.52
N TYR A 35 -15.01 6.52 -13.77
CA TYR A 35 -14.21 7.41 -14.60
C TYR A 35 -14.88 8.79 -14.71
N ARG A 36 -16.15 8.84 -15.11
CA ARG A 36 -16.90 10.09 -15.27
C ARG A 36 -17.00 10.89 -13.96
N ARG A 37 -17.24 10.20 -12.85
CA ARG A 37 -17.35 10.83 -11.52
C ARG A 37 -16.05 11.39 -10.98
N MET A 38 -14.90 10.82 -11.38
CA MET A 38 -13.58 11.33 -10.97
C MET A 38 -13.29 12.71 -11.54
N GLY A 39 -13.86 13.07 -12.71
CA GLY A 39 -13.68 14.38 -13.32
C GLY A 39 -12.23 14.68 -13.70
N THR A 40 -11.44 13.65 -14.01
CA THR A 40 -10.05 13.75 -14.46
C THR A 40 -9.92 13.10 -15.84
N ASP A 41 -9.00 13.64 -16.68
CA ASP A 41 -8.78 13.11 -18.02
C ASP A 41 -8.06 11.75 -18.01
N ARG A 42 -7.43 11.39 -16.87
CA ARG A 42 -6.62 10.18 -16.78
C ARG A 42 -6.92 9.41 -15.51
N VAL A 43 -7.19 8.11 -15.65
CA VAL A 43 -7.32 7.17 -14.55
C VAL A 43 -6.49 5.92 -14.78
N VAL A 44 -6.17 5.22 -13.70
CA VAL A 44 -5.51 3.92 -13.74
C VAL A 44 -6.52 2.85 -13.31
N ILE A 45 -6.68 1.81 -14.13
CA ILE A 45 -7.50 0.64 -13.81
C ILE A 45 -6.56 -0.47 -13.34
N LYS A 46 -6.75 -0.95 -12.10
CA LYS A 46 -5.87 -1.94 -11.46
C LYS A 46 -6.66 -3.19 -11.08
N ALA A 47 -6.26 -4.35 -11.61
CA ALA A 47 -6.82 -5.65 -11.18
C ALA A 47 -6.69 -5.84 -9.67
N GLN A 48 -7.73 -6.34 -9.02
CA GLN A 48 -7.74 -6.62 -7.58
C GLN A 48 -7.67 -8.12 -7.35
N VAL A 49 -6.44 -8.64 -7.22
CA VAL A 49 -6.13 -10.05 -6.92
C VAL A 49 -5.10 -10.12 -5.79
N LEU A 50 -5.15 -11.20 -5.00
CA LEU A 50 -4.28 -11.39 -3.82
C LEU A 50 -2.85 -11.87 -4.20
N THR A 51 -2.33 -11.35 -5.32
CA THR A 51 -0.97 -11.66 -5.79
C THR A 51 -0.25 -10.40 -6.27
N GLY A 52 1.08 -10.42 -6.21
CA GLY A 52 1.93 -9.38 -6.78
C GLY A 52 2.20 -9.57 -8.28
N GLY A 53 2.79 -8.53 -8.92
CA GLY A 53 3.16 -8.58 -10.34
C GLY A 53 2.01 -8.30 -11.30
N ARG A 54 0.94 -7.66 -10.83
CA ARG A 54 -0.25 -7.28 -11.63
C ARG A 54 0.11 -6.44 -12.85
N GLY A 55 1.02 -5.47 -12.70
CA GLY A 55 1.51 -4.64 -13.80
C GLY A 55 2.20 -5.45 -14.89
N LYS A 56 3.12 -6.34 -14.51
CA LYS A 56 3.84 -7.24 -15.44
C LYS A 56 2.89 -8.19 -16.17
N ALA A 57 1.75 -8.54 -15.56
CA ALA A 57 0.72 -9.38 -16.14
C ALA A 57 -0.33 -8.61 -16.98
N GLY A 58 -0.17 -7.30 -17.20
CA GLY A 58 -1.12 -6.47 -17.94
C GLY A 58 -2.38 -6.07 -17.17
N GLY A 59 -2.44 -6.39 -15.87
CA GLY A 59 -3.59 -6.06 -14.99
C GLY A 59 -3.60 -4.62 -14.46
N VAL A 60 -2.74 -3.73 -14.98
CA VAL A 60 -2.72 -2.29 -14.66
C VAL A 60 -2.66 -1.51 -15.95
N LYS A 61 -3.64 -0.63 -16.18
CA LYS A 61 -3.76 0.17 -17.39
C LYS A 61 -4.07 1.63 -17.08
N LEU A 62 -3.31 2.52 -17.70
CA LEU A 62 -3.62 3.94 -17.77
C LEU A 62 -4.56 4.19 -18.95
N VAL A 63 -5.64 4.91 -18.72
CA VAL A 63 -6.64 5.26 -19.74
C VAL A 63 -6.94 6.75 -19.69
N ASN A 64 -7.19 7.35 -20.87
CA ASN A 64 -7.33 8.79 -21.04
C ASN A 64 -8.72 9.20 -21.56
N ASN A 65 -9.59 8.24 -21.85
CA ASN A 65 -10.95 8.49 -22.31
C ASN A 65 -11.91 7.38 -21.86
N THR A 66 -13.19 7.62 -22.04
CA THR A 66 -14.26 6.73 -21.61
C THR A 66 -14.32 5.42 -22.38
N GLU A 67 -13.93 5.44 -23.64
CA GLU A 67 -13.99 4.28 -24.55
C GLU A 67 -12.90 3.26 -24.17
N ASP A 68 -11.66 3.74 -24.01
CA ASP A 68 -10.55 2.94 -23.52
C ASP A 68 -10.83 2.42 -22.10
N ALA A 69 -11.42 3.25 -21.22
CA ALA A 69 -11.76 2.83 -19.87
C ALA A 69 -12.74 1.65 -19.85
N TYR A 70 -13.75 1.67 -20.72
CA TYR A 70 -14.71 0.56 -20.84
C TYR A 70 -14.07 -0.69 -21.43
N GLN A 71 -13.27 -0.53 -22.51
CA GLN A 71 -12.62 -1.67 -23.18
C GLN A 71 -11.57 -2.34 -22.29
N GLU A 72 -10.69 -1.54 -21.64
CA GLU A 72 -9.67 -2.09 -20.75
C GLU A 72 -10.28 -2.70 -19.48
N ALA A 73 -11.41 -2.18 -18.99
CA ALA A 73 -12.14 -2.80 -17.91
C ALA A 73 -12.65 -4.21 -18.29
N LYS A 74 -13.18 -4.38 -19.51
CA LYS A 74 -13.60 -5.70 -20.03
C LYS A 74 -12.42 -6.66 -20.12
N ASN A 75 -11.31 -6.20 -20.66
CA ASN A 75 -10.10 -6.99 -20.82
C ASN A 75 -9.59 -7.47 -19.46
N ILE A 76 -9.46 -6.57 -18.48
CA ILE A 76 -8.91 -6.87 -17.14
C ILE A 76 -9.87 -7.77 -16.34
N LEU A 77 -11.18 -7.51 -16.36
CA LEU A 77 -12.18 -8.33 -15.64
C LEU A 77 -12.31 -9.77 -16.18
N GLY A 78 -11.85 -10.03 -17.40
CA GLY A 78 -11.80 -11.37 -17.98
C GLY A 78 -10.47 -12.12 -17.77
N MET A 79 -9.47 -11.46 -17.18
CA MET A 79 -8.12 -12.01 -17.05
C MET A 79 -8.00 -13.03 -15.91
N SER A 80 -6.98 -13.89 -16.03
CA SER A 80 -6.43 -14.67 -14.92
C SER A 80 -4.99 -14.25 -14.67
N ILE A 81 -4.67 -13.84 -13.44
CA ILE A 81 -3.30 -13.43 -13.04
C ILE A 81 -2.76 -14.47 -12.07
N LYS A 82 -1.73 -15.21 -12.47
CA LYS A 82 -1.15 -16.32 -11.70
C LYS A 82 -2.19 -17.33 -11.22
N GLY A 83 -3.14 -17.67 -12.09
CA GLY A 83 -4.23 -18.62 -11.80
C GLY A 83 -5.39 -18.05 -10.98
N LEU A 84 -5.36 -16.77 -10.61
CA LEU A 84 -6.43 -16.11 -9.88
C LEU A 84 -7.31 -15.30 -10.84
N PRO A 85 -8.64 -15.54 -10.92
CA PRO A 85 -9.53 -14.76 -11.77
C PRO A 85 -9.65 -13.31 -11.24
N VAL A 86 -9.69 -12.35 -12.16
CA VAL A 86 -9.92 -10.94 -11.84
C VAL A 86 -11.41 -10.65 -11.84
N ASN A 87 -12.02 -10.63 -10.65
CA ASN A 87 -13.47 -10.40 -10.46
C ASN A 87 -13.80 -8.93 -10.17
N GLN A 88 -12.78 -8.09 -9.92
CA GLN A 88 -12.96 -6.69 -9.56
C GLN A 88 -11.71 -5.89 -9.90
N VAL A 89 -11.90 -4.60 -10.17
CA VAL A 89 -10.84 -3.65 -10.48
C VAL A 89 -10.97 -2.41 -9.61
N LEU A 90 -9.84 -1.77 -9.33
CA LEU A 90 -9.77 -0.47 -8.69
C LEU A 90 -9.53 0.59 -9.76
N VAL A 91 -10.44 1.54 -9.88
CA VAL A 91 -10.27 2.73 -10.71
C VAL A 91 -9.68 3.82 -9.83
N SER A 92 -8.51 4.30 -10.16
CA SER A 92 -7.76 5.29 -9.38
C SER A 92 -7.45 6.51 -10.23
N GLU A 93 -7.47 7.69 -9.62
CA GLU A 93 -6.97 8.91 -10.26
C GLU A 93 -5.49 8.72 -10.64
N ALA A 94 -5.12 9.12 -11.87
CA ALA A 94 -3.73 9.13 -12.29
C ALA A 94 -2.99 10.31 -11.65
N VAL A 95 -1.89 10.02 -10.99
CA VAL A 95 -1.08 11.02 -10.27
C VAL A 95 0.17 11.35 -11.08
N ASP A 96 0.52 12.64 -11.19
CA ASP A 96 1.79 13.07 -11.78
C ASP A 96 2.91 12.89 -10.77
N ILE A 97 3.72 11.85 -11.00
CA ILE A 97 4.81 11.42 -10.11
C ILE A 97 6.10 12.16 -10.48
N ALA A 98 6.78 12.72 -9.49
CA ALA A 98 8.11 13.31 -9.61
C ALA A 98 9.20 12.32 -9.18
N ALA A 99 8.96 11.52 -8.14
CA ALA A 99 9.87 10.47 -7.67
C ALA A 99 9.09 9.35 -6.97
N GLU A 100 9.67 8.15 -6.98
CA GLU A 100 9.08 6.96 -6.39
C GLU A 100 9.99 6.37 -5.32
N TYR A 101 9.42 6.03 -4.18
CA TYR A 101 10.11 5.46 -3.03
C TYR A 101 9.49 4.13 -2.65
N TYR A 102 10.29 3.29 -2.03
CA TYR A 102 9.85 2.04 -1.40
C TYR A 102 9.86 2.20 0.12
N VAL A 103 8.81 1.76 0.78
CA VAL A 103 8.74 1.66 2.25
C VAL A 103 8.03 0.39 2.64
N SER A 104 8.60 -0.37 3.58
CA SER A 104 7.91 -1.50 4.17
C SER A 104 8.30 -1.76 5.62
N TYR A 105 7.37 -2.38 6.35
CA TYR A 105 7.61 -3.03 7.63
C TYR A 105 7.35 -4.52 7.48
N THR A 106 8.29 -5.34 7.93
CA THR A 106 8.17 -6.80 7.90
C THR A 106 8.79 -7.43 9.14
N ILE A 107 8.54 -8.73 9.37
CA ILE A 107 9.15 -9.48 10.46
C ILE A 107 10.38 -10.21 9.93
N ASP A 108 11.54 -9.92 10.49
CA ASP A 108 12.72 -10.77 10.34
C ASP A 108 12.63 -11.93 11.35
N ARG A 109 12.48 -13.13 10.83
CA ARG A 109 12.34 -14.34 11.66
C ARG A 109 13.63 -14.75 12.35
N ASN A 110 14.78 -14.39 11.79
CA ASN A 110 16.09 -14.74 12.35
C ASN A 110 16.37 -13.90 13.60
N THR A 111 16.12 -12.60 13.51
CA THR A 111 16.33 -11.66 14.62
C THR A 111 15.08 -11.46 15.49
N ARG A 112 13.93 -12.05 15.09
CA ARG A 112 12.62 -11.90 15.75
C ARG A 112 12.24 -10.44 15.98
N SER A 113 12.60 -9.58 15.03
CA SER A 113 12.37 -8.14 15.13
C SER A 113 11.54 -7.62 13.96
N VAL A 114 10.87 -6.50 14.16
CA VAL A 114 10.26 -5.73 13.07
C VAL A 114 11.37 -4.99 12.33
N VAL A 115 11.39 -5.11 11.01
CA VAL A 115 12.37 -4.43 10.15
C VAL A 115 11.68 -3.41 9.30
N LEU A 116 12.15 -2.16 9.39
CA LEU A 116 11.90 -1.12 8.42
C LEU A 116 12.84 -1.30 7.23
N MET A 117 12.29 -1.29 6.01
CA MET A 117 13.05 -1.20 4.77
C MET A 117 12.59 0.01 3.96
N MET A 118 13.54 0.75 3.42
CA MET A 118 13.29 1.95 2.61
C MET A 118 14.28 2.01 1.45
N SER A 119 13.84 2.57 0.32
CA SER A 119 14.71 2.84 -0.84
C SER A 119 14.18 4.04 -1.64
N ALA A 120 15.10 4.77 -2.27
CA ALA A 120 14.78 5.76 -3.31
C ALA A 120 14.43 5.13 -4.66
N SER A 121 14.42 3.79 -4.76
CA SER A 121 14.03 3.02 -5.95
C SER A 121 12.67 2.38 -5.72
N GLY A 122 11.61 3.16 -5.81
CA GLY A 122 10.23 2.69 -5.77
C GLY A 122 9.72 2.22 -7.14
N GLY A 123 8.53 1.61 -7.16
CA GLY A 123 7.90 1.09 -8.38
C GLY A 123 8.56 -0.17 -8.96
N MET A 124 9.66 -0.60 -8.38
CA MET A 124 10.41 -1.79 -8.78
C MET A 124 10.21 -2.95 -7.79
N ASP A 125 10.59 -4.14 -8.22
CA ASP A 125 10.63 -5.33 -7.37
C ASP A 125 11.79 -5.20 -6.36
N ILE A 126 11.49 -5.10 -5.07
CA ILE A 126 12.51 -4.87 -4.04
C ILE A 126 13.51 -6.01 -3.93
N GLU A 127 13.11 -7.23 -4.24
CA GLU A 127 13.99 -8.40 -4.29
C GLU A 127 15.02 -8.28 -5.41
N GLU A 128 14.66 -7.62 -6.50
CA GLU A 128 15.59 -7.32 -7.61
C GLU A 128 16.58 -6.22 -7.20
N VAL A 129 16.09 -5.15 -6.55
CA VAL A 129 16.96 -4.09 -6.00
C VAL A 129 17.94 -4.68 -4.97
N ALA A 130 17.48 -5.58 -4.11
CA ALA A 130 18.32 -6.23 -3.10
C ALA A 130 19.42 -7.13 -3.70
N ARG A 131 19.20 -7.68 -4.89
CA ARG A 131 20.21 -8.48 -5.59
C ARG A 131 21.23 -7.64 -6.36
N GLN A 132 20.75 -6.56 -7.01
CA GLN A 132 21.59 -5.76 -7.92
C GLN A 132 22.31 -4.61 -7.18
N THR A 133 21.63 -3.97 -6.24
CA THR A 133 22.10 -2.76 -5.54
C THR A 133 21.66 -2.75 -4.09
N PRO A 134 22.12 -3.72 -3.25
CA PRO A 134 21.70 -3.85 -1.85
C PRO A 134 21.99 -2.59 -1.01
N GLU A 135 23.01 -1.81 -1.38
CA GLU A 135 23.39 -0.56 -0.75
C GLU A 135 22.33 0.55 -0.90
N LYS A 136 21.41 0.43 -1.86
CA LYS A 136 20.27 1.36 -2.03
C LYS A 136 19.11 1.08 -1.09
N ILE A 137 19.18 0.00 -0.33
CA ILE A 137 18.14 -0.35 0.64
C ILE A 137 18.62 -0.01 2.04
N ILE A 138 17.95 0.94 2.66
CA ILE A 138 18.09 1.22 4.07
C ILE A 138 17.30 0.16 4.83
N ARG A 139 17.98 -0.59 5.70
CA ARG A 139 17.38 -1.60 6.54
C ARG A 139 17.66 -1.31 8.01
N TYR A 140 16.62 -1.35 8.84
CA TYR A 140 16.75 -1.09 10.27
C TYR A 140 15.84 -2.02 11.08
N SER A 141 16.43 -2.75 12.05
CA SER A 141 15.71 -3.57 13.01
C SER A 141 15.19 -2.71 14.15
N ILE A 142 13.88 -2.64 14.31
CA ILE A 142 13.22 -1.84 15.34
C ILE A 142 13.21 -2.63 16.63
N ASN A 143 13.69 -2.00 17.71
CA ASN A 143 13.57 -2.57 19.05
C ASN A 143 12.09 -2.57 19.46
N PRO A 144 11.48 -3.74 19.76
CA PRO A 144 10.04 -3.83 20.04
C PRO A 144 9.61 -3.09 21.33
N PHE A 145 10.54 -2.83 22.24
CA PHE A 145 10.25 -2.09 23.49
C PHE A 145 10.27 -0.57 23.30
N ILE A 146 11.01 -0.07 22.31
CA ILE A 146 11.16 1.36 22.03
C ILE A 146 10.22 1.77 20.89
N GLY A 147 9.97 0.88 19.93
CA GLY A 147 9.21 1.19 18.73
C GLY A 147 9.96 2.12 17.76
N LEU A 148 9.21 2.95 17.04
CA LEU A 148 9.75 3.97 16.13
C LEU A 148 9.48 5.38 16.68
N PRO A 149 10.33 5.92 17.58
CA PRO A 149 10.18 7.28 18.09
C PRO A 149 10.44 8.32 17.00
N ASP A 150 9.96 9.55 17.24
CA ASP A 150 9.98 10.66 16.25
C ASP A 150 11.40 10.96 15.74
N TYR A 151 12.39 11.03 16.63
CA TYR A 151 13.78 11.31 16.24
C TYR A 151 14.34 10.27 15.27
N LEU A 152 13.93 9.01 15.43
CA LEU A 152 14.37 7.90 14.60
C LEU A 152 13.66 7.92 13.23
N ALA A 153 12.35 8.16 13.23
CA ALA A 153 11.58 8.35 12.00
C ALA A 153 12.14 9.52 11.17
N ARG A 154 12.44 10.65 11.80
CA ARG A 154 13.09 11.80 11.14
C ARG A 154 14.47 11.45 10.59
N ARG A 155 15.31 10.75 11.36
CA ARG A 155 16.63 10.33 10.90
C ARG A 155 16.54 9.54 9.60
N PHE A 156 15.60 8.58 9.49
CA PHE A 156 15.41 7.80 8.28
C PHE A 156 14.80 8.64 7.15
N ALA A 157 13.86 9.52 7.46
CA ALA A 157 13.27 10.41 6.48
C ALA A 157 14.33 11.31 5.83
N PHE A 158 15.26 11.86 6.62
CA PHE A 158 16.36 12.69 6.11
C PHE A 158 17.36 11.94 5.24
N SER A 159 17.45 10.60 5.33
CA SER A 159 18.29 9.83 4.41
C SER A 159 17.76 9.77 2.99
N LEU A 160 16.45 10.02 2.80
CA LEU A 160 15.80 10.07 1.48
C LEU A 160 15.47 11.50 1.03
N PHE A 161 15.20 12.40 1.98
CA PHE A 161 14.75 13.76 1.72
C PHE A 161 15.63 14.76 2.48
N PRO A 162 16.53 15.49 1.79
CA PRO A 162 17.34 16.52 2.46
C PRO A 162 16.52 17.75 2.89
N GLN A 163 15.36 17.99 2.28
CA GLN A 163 14.49 19.12 2.60
C GLN A 163 13.61 18.80 3.82
N MET A 164 13.57 19.72 4.79
CA MET A 164 12.87 19.52 6.06
C MET A 164 11.38 19.25 5.90
N GLU A 165 10.71 19.90 4.97
CA GLU A 165 9.27 19.72 4.74
C GLU A 165 8.94 18.30 4.28
N GLN A 166 9.63 17.79 3.26
CA GLN A 166 9.41 16.43 2.75
C GLN A 166 9.86 15.38 3.76
N ALA A 167 10.99 15.61 4.45
CA ALA A 167 11.45 14.73 5.52
C ALA A 167 10.44 14.67 6.68
N GLY A 168 9.82 15.78 7.06
CA GLY A 168 8.76 15.80 8.06
C GLY A 168 7.53 15.00 7.65
N LYS A 169 7.05 15.15 6.41
CA LYS A 169 5.95 14.36 5.85
C LYS A 169 6.29 12.86 5.80
N MET A 170 7.51 12.53 5.38
CA MET A 170 7.97 11.14 5.33
C MET A 170 8.05 10.53 6.73
N ALA A 171 8.58 11.26 7.71
CA ALA A 171 8.66 10.78 9.09
C ALA A 171 7.29 10.46 9.68
N ALA A 172 6.28 11.31 9.43
CA ALA A 172 4.90 11.05 9.83
C ALA A 172 4.35 9.78 9.17
N ILE A 173 4.56 9.60 7.86
CA ILE A 173 4.13 8.39 7.14
C ILE A 173 4.81 7.14 7.73
N LEU A 174 6.11 7.19 8.04
CA LEU A 174 6.82 6.06 8.64
C LEU A 174 6.21 5.66 9.98
N GLN A 175 5.86 6.63 10.83
CA GLN A 175 5.23 6.37 12.13
C GLN A 175 3.84 5.77 11.97
N GLU A 176 3.00 6.30 11.08
CA GLU A 176 1.66 5.74 10.84
C GLU A 176 1.70 4.35 10.21
N LEU A 177 2.63 4.07 9.28
CA LEU A 177 2.82 2.72 8.75
C LEU A 177 3.28 1.72 9.83
N TYR A 178 4.17 2.15 10.75
CA TYR A 178 4.57 1.33 11.91
C TYR A 178 3.38 1.05 12.84
N LYS A 179 2.57 2.06 13.12
CA LYS A 179 1.35 1.93 13.93
C LYS A 179 0.34 0.98 13.29
N ILE A 180 0.10 1.11 11.96
CA ILE A 180 -0.71 0.16 11.20
C ILE A 180 -0.18 -1.26 11.35
N PHE A 181 1.15 -1.44 11.24
CA PHE A 181 1.80 -2.74 11.35
C PHE A 181 1.54 -3.37 12.72
N MET A 182 1.67 -2.61 13.79
CA MET A 182 1.50 -3.10 15.17
C MET A 182 0.03 -3.30 15.54
N GLU A 183 -0.85 -2.34 15.27
CA GLU A 183 -2.25 -2.37 15.70
C GLU A 183 -3.12 -3.35 14.91
N ASN A 184 -2.70 -3.72 13.70
CA ASN A 184 -3.42 -4.70 12.88
C ASN A 184 -2.76 -6.08 12.88
N ASP A 185 -1.80 -6.34 13.76
CA ASP A 185 -1.04 -7.60 13.78
C ASP A 185 -0.54 -8.00 12.38
N ALA A 186 0.04 -7.04 11.66
CA ALA A 186 0.51 -7.29 10.31
C ALA A 186 1.87 -8.02 10.33
N SER A 187 2.08 -8.90 9.38
CA SER A 187 3.39 -9.49 9.08
C SER A 187 4.12 -8.78 7.95
N LEU A 188 3.39 -7.94 7.21
CA LEU A 188 3.92 -7.06 6.17
C LEU A 188 2.98 -5.86 6.01
N VAL A 189 3.55 -4.67 5.99
CA VAL A 189 2.93 -3.42 5.49
C VAL A 189 3.89 -2.84 4.47
N GLU A 190 3.47 -2.67 3.22
CA GLU A 190 4.33 -2.25 2.11
C GLU A 190 3.63 -1.17 1.29
N VAL A 191 4.37 -0.14 0.94
CA VAL A 191 4.01 0.91 -0.02
C VAL A 191 5.03 0.90 -1.14
N ASN A 192 4.59 0.53 -2.36
CA ASN A 192 5.49 0.43 -3.50
C ASN A 192 4.78 0.71 -4.84
N PRO A 193 4.81 1.96 -5.34
CA PRO A 193 5.57 3.09 -4.80
C PRO A 193 4.82 3.95 -3.78
N LEU A 194 5.58 4.55 -2.86
CA LEU A 194 5.24 5.81 -2.21
C LEU A 194 5.72 6.92 -3.14
N ALA A 195 4.80 7.64 -3.75
CA ALA A 195 5.14 8.64 -4.76
C ALA A 195 5.26 10.04 -4.14
N LEU A 196 6.30 10.76 -4.52
CA LEU A 196 6.34 12.21 -4.42
C LEU A 196 5.69 12.77 -5.67
N THR A 197 4.57 13.46 -5.51
CA THR A 197 3.88 14.09 -6.63
C THR A 197 4.61 15.36 -7.09
N LYS A 198 4.37 15.81 -8.33
CA LYS A 198 4.87 17.11 -8.81
C LYS A 198 4.38 18.30 -7.95
N LYS A 199 3.30 18.11 -7.18
CA LYS A 199 2.77 19.11 -6.23
C LYS A 199 3.45 19.06 -4.85
N GLY A 200 4.45 18.20 -4.65
CA GLY A 200 5.20 18.07 -3.40
C GLY A 200 4.47 17.27 -2.29
N THR A 201 3.45 16.48 -2.66
CA THR A 201 2.73 15.61 -1.72
C THR A 201 3.27 14.19 -1.81
N LEU A 202 3.55 13.57 -0.65
CA LEU A 202 3.81 12.12 -0.58
C LEU A 202 2.49 11.36 -0.56
N MET A 203 2.34 10.33 -1.40
CA MET A 203 1.10 9.58 -1.59
C MET A 203 1.37 8.11 -1.84
N ALA A 204 0.65 7.22 -1.16
CA ALA A 204 0.74 5.78 -1.36
C ALA A 204 -0.05 5.36 -2.61
N ILE A 205 0.65 5.04 -3.69
CA ILE A 205 0.04 4.68 -5.00
C ILE A 205 -0.32 3.19 -5.06
N ASP A 206 0.49 2.32 -4.49
CA ASP A 206 0.14 0.92 -4.26
C ASP A 206 0.32 0.57 -2.79
N ALA A 207 -0.55 -0.28 -2.28
CA ALA A 207 -0.63 -0.65 -0.88
C ALA A 207 -0.78 -2.16 -0.73
N LYS A 208 0.02 -2.75 0.15
CA LYS A 208 -0.04 -4.18 0.43
C LYS A 208 0.10 -4.44 1.92
N ILE A 209 -0.90 -5.11 2.49
CA ILE A 209 -0.89 -5.55 3.88
C ILE A 209 -1.10 -7.05 3.93
N VAL A 210 -0.32 -7.70 4.79
CA VAL A 210 -0.48 -9.11 5.14
C VAL A 210 -0.67 -9.20 6.65
N LEU A 211 -1.84 -9.63 7.09
CA LEU A 211 -2.19 -9.81 8.49
C LEU A 211 -1.76 -11.20 8.98
N ASP A 212 -1.38 -11.33 10.24
CA ASP A 212 -1.11 -12.64 10.84
C ASP A 212 -2.44 -13.39 11.08
N ARG A 213 -2.48 -14.66 10.69
CA ARG A 213 -3.67 -15.51 10.85
C ARG A 213 -3.91 -15.93 12.31
N LYS A 214 -2.85 -15.99 13.13
CA LYS A 214 -2.98 -16.45 14.52
C LYS A 214 -3.58 -15.37 15.41
N SER A 215 -3.12 -14.14 15.28
CA SER A 215 -3.63 -13.01 16.05
C SER A 215 -5.08 -12.66 15.72
N THR A 216 -5.51 -12.76 14.44
CA THR A 216 -6.91 -12.54 14.08
C THR A 216 -7.88 -13.55 14.72
N ARG A 217 -7.42 -14.77 15.03
CA ARG A 217 -8.23 -15.75 15.80
C ARG A 217 -8.32 -15.41 17.28
N LEU A 218 -7.24 -14.93 17.88
CA LEU A 218 -7.21 -14.54 19.30
C LEU A 218 -8.08 -13.29 19.55
N ASN A 219 -8.02 -12.29 18.67
CA ASN A 219 -8.87 -11.10 18.78
C ASN A 219 -10.37 -11.38 18.60
N SER A 220 -10.76 -12.36 17.80
CA SER A 220 -12.17 -12.75 17.67
C SER A 220 -12.71 -13.45 18.93
N SER A 221 -11.88 -14.23 19.64
CA SER A 221 -12.25 -14.87 20.90
C SER A 221 -12.33 -13.88 22.07
N HIS A 222 -11.45 -12.87 22.14
CA HIS A 222 -11.53 -11.81 23.14
C HIS A 222 -12.73 -10.87 22.95
N ARG A 223 -13.14 -10.60 21.72
CA ARG A 223 -14.36 -9.83 21.44
C ARG A 223 -15.66 -10.52 21.89
N SER A 224 -15.70 -11.86 21.91
CA SER A 224 -16.87 -12.61 22.38
C SER A 224 -16.97 -12.65 23.90
N LEU A 225 -15.85 -12.59 24.62
CA LEU A 225 -15.80 -12.57 26.10
C LEU A 225 -16.19 -11.21 26.69
N SER A 226 -15.98 -10.10 25.99
CA SER A 226 -16.36 -8.76 26.48
C SER A 226 -17.85 -8.43 26.33
N ARG A 227 -18.67 -9.34 25.81
CA ARG A 227 -20.12 -9.18 25.64
C ARG A 227 -20.96 -10.00 26.63
N MET A 228 -20.39 -10.58 27.66
CA MET A 228 -21.17 -11.17 28.74
C MET A 228 -21.70 -10.02 29.64
N PRO A 229 -23.02 -9.84 29.80
CA PRO A 229 -23.54 -8.91 30.77
C PRO A 229 -23.14 -9.39 32.15
N SER A 230 -22.59 -8.50 32.99
CA SER A 230 -22.46 -8.75 34.42
C SER A 230 -23.87 -8.88 34.99
N SER A 231 -24.29 -10.09 35.25
CA SER A 231 -25.48 -10.32 36.08
C SER A 231 -25.20 -9.84 37.48
N ALA A 232 -26.02 -8.87 37.91
CA ALA A 232 -26.08 -8.38 39.27
C ALA A 232 -26.33 -9.49 40.29
#